data_69c5599f6425fc260437652d1915e846
#
_entry.id   69c5599f6425fc260437652d1915e846
#
_cell.length_a   1.000
_cell.length_b   1.000
_cell.length_c   1.000
_cell.angle_alpha   90.00
_cell.angle_beta   90.00
_cell.angle_gamma   90.00
#
_symmetry.space_group_name_H-M   'P 1'
#
loop_
_entity.id
_entity.type
_entity.pdbx_description
1 polymer ?
#
loop_
_entity_poly.entity_id
_entity_poly.type
_entity_poly.pdbx_seq_one_letter_code
_entity_poly.pdbx_strand_id
1 'polypeptide(L)'
;MIEPSVIGLIQRDWSNAPYGERTRIAHQWAVILGISPGVVFSSLKIGNGRARKAEAKNPLYQEWTKIVSAIKKAPPDGAGEISTDQAVEIGVKWGKLPPDALNVPDATYNAIARKMGLNKKERRVSRFQADRPNRLHHFDASSSKYLYIAGREGEDDYIIKIHRPGSGDYKNKPIPCDRLRPWYYGVVDDHSGRLEGDIYAAAGENSIHSLQAVCHAWSIMGICDELLADQGMLKKGLISRELIARLGVGLPESMPYAKEAHGKIERPWRTGWQRFEKPYYVGDWKKFSILLSELKTQFQTYLAEDYNHKKHRFERSITRMQAWSRVNLHGGIVQIPENAIATAARRIERTVDQDGTLELDGRIYEVQHLHSAKVIVFVGVFDDRIIVQDKADGKKYEVKEFKPNNVGEFTAHADTPHQKLVKESAEMLSGAAPMLYAESMEQRAEGTGKKVVSMPIRTKEERTIEDPFDVDHYADTAAAWVGFCEITGPVMMEAGERRDVEHLFLEHDLSKDFIRDFALEYRAWCEQKRRAAAGG
;
A
#
# COMPACT_ATOMS: atom_id res chain seq x y z
N MET A 1 -36.93 51.24 -15.80
CA MET A 1 -38.08 50.33 -15.63
C MET A 1 -39.09 50.68 -16.72
N ILE A 2 -39.68 49.67 -17.36
CA ILE A 2 -40.73 49.87 -18.37
C ILE A 2 -42.02 50.24 -17.60
N GLU A 3 -42.75 51.27 -18.09
CA GLU A 3 -44.03 51.66 -17.48
C GLU A 3 -45.06 50.52 -17.56
N PRO A 4 -45.90 50.36 -16.53
CA PRO A 4 -46.91 49.28 -16.48
C PRO A 4 -47.88 49.28 -17.68
N SER A 5 -48.23 50.46 -18.18
CA SER A 5 -49.07 50.67 -19.38
C SER A 5 -48.42 50.06 -20.64
N VAL A 6 -47.13 50.30 -20.81
CA VAL A 6 -46.33 49.76 -21.93
C VAL A 6 -46.16 48.25 -21.80
N ILE A 7 -45.98 47.72 -20.58
CA ILE A 7 -45.92 46.28 -20.32
C ILE A 7 -47.23 45.59 -20.77
N GLY A 8 -48.39 46.24 -20.51
CA GLY A 8 -49.67 45.72 -20.95
C GLY A 8 -49.79 45.62 -22.48
N LEU A 9 -49.26 46.61 -23.21
CA LEU A 9 -49.22 46.60 -24.69
C LEU A 9 -48.32 45.48 -25.20
N ILE A 10 -47.13 45.36 -24.65
CA ILE A 10 -46.19 44.29 -25.03
C ILE A 10 -46.79 42.89 -24.74
N GLN A 11 -47.49 42.73 -23.62
CA GLN A 11 -48.18 41.48 -23.29
C GLN A 11 -49.27 41.12 -24.28
N ARG A 12 -50.05 42.10 -24.70
CA ARG A 12 -51.12 41.92 -25.71
C ARG A 12 -50.52 41.48 -27.06
N ASP A 13 -49.52 42.17 -27.54
CA ASP A 13 -48.86 41.85 -28.81
C ASP A 13 -48.18 40.47 -28.77
N TRP A 14 -47.54 40.18 -27.65
CA TRP A 14 -46.93 38.87 -27.41
C TRP A 14 -47.94 37.72 -27.39
N SER A 15 -49.10 37.92 -26.74
CA SER A 15 -50.14 36.91 -26.62
C SER A 15 -50.84 36.65 -27.93
N ASN A 16 -51.00 37.70 -28.77
CA ASN A 16 -51.66 37.60 -30.09
C ASN A 16 -50.70 37.08 -31.18
N ALA A 17 -49.42 36.97 -30.91
CA ALA A 17 -48.44 36.56 -31.91
C ALA A 17 -48.54 35.05 -32.22
N PRO A 18 -48.45 34.66 -33.50
CA PRO A 18 -48.35 33.26 -33.89
C PRO A 18 -47.15 32.55 -33.26
N TYR A 19 -47.24 31.25 -33.18
CA TYR A 19 -46.12 30.43 -32.66
C TYR A 19 -44.87 30.65 -33.53
N GLY A 20 -43.74 30.96 -32.91
CA GLY A 20 -42.46 31.29 -33.57
C GLY A 20 -42.19 32.78 -33.74
N GLU A 21 -43.20 33.66 -33.77
CA GLU A 21 -43.08 35.11 -33.96
C GLU A 21 -42.84 35.89 -32.64
N ARG A 22 -43.10 35.26 -31.51
CA ARG A 22 -43.02 35.88 -30.18
C ARG A 22 -41.66 36.48 -29.84
N THR A 23 -40.62 35.79 -30.23
CA THR A 23 -39.24 36.26 -30.00
C THR A 23 -38.98 37.54 -30.85
N ARG A 24 -39.48 37.60 -32.09
CA ARG A 24 -39.34 38.76 -32.95
C ARG A 24 -40.06 40.00 -32.37
N ILE A 25 -41.26 39.79 -31.80
CA ILE A 25 -42.00 40.90 -31.15
C ILE A 25 -41.25 41.44 -29.95
N ALA A 26 -40.63 40.55 -29.10
CA ALA A 26 -39.82 41.02 -28.01
C ALA A 26 -38.62 41.83 -28.46
N HIS A 27 -37.97 41.45 -29.55
CA HIS A 27 -36.86 42.20 -30.16
C HIS A 27 -37.34 43.54 -30.73
N GLN A 28 -38.51 43.60 -31.39
CA GLN A 28 -39.08 44.82 -31.91
C GLN A 28 -39.35 45.83 -30.78
N TRP A 29 -40.00 45.37 -29.70
CA TRP A 29 -40.25 46.20 -28.54
C TRP A 29 -38.96 46.62 -27.83
N ALA A 30 -37.94 45.79 -27.81
CA ALA A 30 -36.62 46.16 -27.27
C ALA A 30 -35.99 47.32 -28.06
N VAL A 31 -36.11 47.29 -29.40
CA VAL A 31 -35.63 48.38 -30.29
C VAL A 31 -36.46 49.66 -30.06
N ILE A 32 -37.80 49.57 -30.00
CA ILE A 32 -38.69 50.71 -29.78
C ILE A 32 -38.39 51.40 -28.45
N LEU A 33 -38.08 50.63 -27.42
CA LEU A 33 -37.84 51.14 -26.08
C LEU A 33 -36.35 51.45 -25.78
N GLY A 34 -35.44 51.18 -26.71
CA GLY A 34 -34.02 51.41 -26.55
C GLY A 34 -33.38 50.56 -25.41
N ILE A 35 -33.89 49.34 -25.17
CA ILE A 35 -33.44 48.43 -24.11
C ILE A 35 -33.05 47.08 -24.67
N SER A 36 -32.38 46.27 -23.87
CA SER A 36 -32.04 44.91 -24.32
C SER A 36 -33.28 43.98 -24.35
N PRO A 37 -33.37 43.04 -25.31
CA PRO A 37 -34.45 42.05 -25.35
C PRO A 37 -34.67 41.29 -24.07
N GLY A 38 -33.58 41.01 -23.31
CA GLY A 38 -33.64 40.36 -22.03
C GLY A 38 -34.47 41.14 -20.98
N VAL A 39 -34.43 42.47 -21.01
CA VAL A 39 -35.24 43.32 -20.13
C VAL A 39 -36.72 43.25 -20.51
N VAL A 40 -37.05 43.15 -21.80
CA VAL A 40 -38.43 42.97 -22.29
C VAL A 40 -38.95 41.60 -21.82
N PHE A 41 -38.18 40.53 -22.00
CA PHE A 41 -38.57 39.20 -21.52
C PHE A 41 -38.77 39.14 -19.99
N SER A 42 -37.90 39.79 -19.21
CA SER A 42 -38.00 39.83 -17.77
C SER A 42 -39.20 40.67 -17.28
N SER A 43 -39.54 41.77 -17.95
CA SER A 43 -40.64 42.65 -17.57
C SER A 43 -42.01 42.07 -17.93
N LEU A 44 -42.08 41.29 -19.01
CA LEU A 44 -43.31 40.61 -19.40
C LEU A 44 -43.77 39.61 -18.32
N LYS A 45 -42.91 39.29 -17.32
CA LYS A 45 -43.16 38.18 -16.38
C LYS A 45 -43.85 37.01 -17.08
N ILE A 46 -43.53 36.84 -18.38
CA ILE A 46 -43.79 35.59 -19.06
C ILE A 46 -42.90 34.64 -18.30
N GLY A 47 -43.39 34.48 -17.14
CA GLY A 47 -42.89 33.49 -16.26
C GLY A 47 -42.80 32.26 -17.11
N ASN A 48 -41.67 31.64 -17.12
CA ASN A 48 -41.57 30.22 -17.04
C ASN A 48 -42.38 29.69 -15.87
N GLY A 49 -43.38 30.44 -15.44
CA GLY A 49 -44.56 30.09 -14.74
C GLY A 49 -45.60 29.51 -15.70
N ARG A 50 -45.28 28.35 -16.35
CA ARG A 50 -46.26 27.30 -16.16
C ARG A 50 -46.46 27.31 -14.65
N ALA A 51 -47.64 27.83 -14.18
CA ALA A 51 -48.08 27.67 -12.83
C ALA A 51 -47.71 26.22 -12.49
N ARG A 52 -46.71 26.02 -11.62
CA ARG A 52 -46.33 24.67 -11.15
C ARG A 52 -47.59 24.18 -10.52
N LYS A 53 -48.33 23.39 -11.27
CA LYS A 53 -49.70 23.03 -11.00
C LYS A 53 -49.77 22.52 -9.59
N ALA A 54 -50.87 22.78 -8.95
CA ALA A 54 -51.25 22.30 -7.65
C ALA A 54 -50.96 20.80 -7.41
N GLU A 55 -50.77 20.01 -8.47
CA GLU A 55 -50.36 18.60 -8.51
C GLU A 55 -49.15 18.28 -7.58
N ALA A 56 -48.14 19.15 -7.51
CA ALA A 56 -47.02 18.95 -6.59
C ALA A 56 -47.40 19.06 -5.10
N LYS A 57 -48.58 19.58 -4.81
CA LYS A 57 -49.13 19.68 -3.45
C LYS A 57 -50.15 18.58 -3.13
N ASN A 58 -50.51 17.74 -4.10
CA ASN A 58 -51.46 16.66 -3.87
C ASN A 58 -50.85 15.64 -2.88
N PRO A 59 -51.44 15.44 -1.70
CA PRO A 59 -50.99 14.46 -0.72
C PRO A 59 -50.83 13.06 -1.30
N LEU A 60 -51.71 12.67 -2.22
CA LEU A 60 -51.68 11.37 -2.87
C LEU A 60 -50.38 11.16 -3.67
N TYR A 61 -49.91 12.15 -4.42
CA TYR A 61 -48.65 12.06 -5.16
C TYR A 61 -47.45 12.00 -4.22
N GLN A 62 -47.54 12.58 -3.04
CA GLN A 62 -46.50 12.45 -2.03
C GLN A 62 -46.37 11.03 -1.53
N GLU A 63 -47.51 10.35 -1.25
CA GLU A 63 -47.50 8.95 -0.82
C GLU A 63 -46.97 8.03 -1.94
N TRP A 64 -47.41 8.22 -3.17
CA TRP A 64 -46.88 7.48 -4.32
C TRP A 64 -45.37 7.70 -4.48
N THR A 65 -44.91 8.92 -4.32
CA THR A 65 -43.49 9.24 -4.39
C THR A 65 -42.66 8.54 -3.32
N LYS A 66 -43.18 8.34 -2.12
CA LYS A 66 -42.49 7.56 -1.09
C LYS A 66 -42.32 6.10 -1.55
N ILE A 67 -43.35 5.49 -2.09
CA ILE A 67 -43.32 4.11 -2.61
C ILE A 67 -42.31 4.01 -3.77
N VAL A 68 -42.41 4.90 -4.76
CA VAL A 68 -41.48 4.96 -5.89
C VAL A 68 -40.03 5.12 -5.41
N SER A 69 -39.79 6.01 -4.44
CA SER A 69 -38.45 6.23 -3.88
C SER A 69 -37.90 5.01 -3.13
N ALA A 70 -38.79 4.27 -2.46
CA ALA A 70 -38.43 3.01 -1.80
C ALA A 70 -38.03 1.93 -2.82
N ILE A 71 -38.81 1.77 -3.88
CA ILE A 71 -38.51 0.80 -4.95
C ILE A 71 -37.20 1.20 -5.68
N LYS A 72 -36.99 2.49 -5.97
CA LYS A 72 -35.74 2.98 -6.60
C LYS A 72 -34.49 2.59 -5.81
N LYS A 73 -34.60 2.62 -4.48
CA LYS A 73 -33.48 2.35 -3.56
C LYS A 73 -33.43 0.90 -3.07
N ALA A 74 -34.38 0.05 -3.51
CA ALA A 74 -34.43 -1.34 -3.10
C ALA A 74 -33.24 -2.22 -3.53
N PRO A 75 -32.58 -1.97 -4.69
CA PRO A 75 -31.40 -2.74 -5.04
C PRO A 75 -30.29 -2.60 -4.00
N PRO A 76 -29.52 -3.68 -3.74
CA PRO A 76 -28.45 -3.66 -2.78
C PRO A 76 -27.32 -2.68 -3.18
N ASP A 77 -26.53 -2.28 -2.20
CA ASP A 77 -25.40 -1.35 -2.40
C ASP A 77 -24.48 -1.85 -3.52
N GLY A 78 -24.23 -1.00 -4.49
CA GLY A 78 -23.39 -1.29 -5.66
C GLY A 78 -24.14 -1.67 -6.94
N ALA A 79 -25.41 -2.05 -6.86
CA ALA A 79 -26.23 -2.35 -8.05
C ALA A 79 -26.80 -1.09 -8.74
N GLY A 80 -26.75 0.06 -8.07
CA GLY A 80 -27.35 1.30 -8.56
C GLY A 80 -28.83 1.44 -8.23
N GLU A 81 -29.40 2.62 -8.51
CA GLU A 81 -30.84 2.89 -8.32
C GLU A 81 -31.62 2.49 -9.57
N ILE A 82 -32.84 1.98 -9.40
CA ILE A 82 -33.80 1.76 -10.48
C ILE A 82 -34.27 3.12 -11.04
N SER A 83 -34.54 3.21 -12.33
CA SER A 83 -35.09 4.42 -12.94
C SER A 83 -36.50 4.73 -12.39
N THR A 84 -36.94 5.97 -12.50
CA THR A 84 -38.24 6.39 -11.91
C THR A 84 -39.40 5.73 -12.62
N ASP A 85 -39.37 5.64 -13.94
CA ASP A 85 -40.38 4.95 -14.78
C ASP A 85 -40.50 3.48 -14.38
N GLN A 86 -39.37 2.76 -14.34
CA GLN A 86 -39.35 1.36 -13.91
C GLN A 86 -39.89 1.16 -12.47
N ALA A 87 -39.50 2.08 -11.55
CA ALA A 87 -39.98 1.99 -10.18
C ALA A 87 -41.51 2.18 -10.06
N VAL A 88 -42.10 3.04 -10.90
CA VAL A 88 -43.58 3.19 -10.99
C VAL A 88 -44.20 1.94 -11.56
N GLU A 89 -43.68 1.40 -12.67
CA GLU A 89 -44.20 0.15 -13.28
C GLU A 89 -44.15 -1.02 -12.28
N ILE A 90 -43.04 -1.20 -11.57
CA ILE A 90 -42.90 -2.23 -10.54
C ILE A 90 -43.93 -2.01 -9.43
N GLY A 91 -44.11 -0.77 -8.98
CA GLY A 91 -45.07 -0.41 -7.94
C GLY A 91 -46.50 -0.75 -8.33
N VAL A 92 -46.89 -0.50 -9.56
CA VAL A 92 -48.21 -0.86 -10.10
C VAL A 92 -48.34 -2.37 -10.26
N LYS A 93 -47.34 -3.04 -10.81
CA LYS A 93 -47.35 -4.51 -10.98
C LYS A 93 -47.45 -5.26 -9.63
N TRP A 94 -46.88 -4.69 -8.58
CA TRP A 94 -46.95 -5.25 -7.23
C TRP A 94 -48.24 -4.84 -6.46
N GLY A 95 -49.12 -4.08 -7.08
CA GLY A 95 -50.34 -3.56 -6.43
C GLY A 95 -50.08 -2.56 -5.30
N LYS A 96 -48.88 -1.98 -5.27
CA LYS A 96 -48.53 -0.94 -4.29
C LYS A 96 -48.89 0.46 -4.76
N LEU A 97 -49.04 0.64 -6.06
CA LEU A 97 -49.50 1.87 -6.72
C LEU A 97 -50.74 1.55 -7.58
N PRO A 98 -51.68 2.48 -7.68
CA PRO A 98 -52.78 2.34 -8.60
C PRO A 98 -52.32 2.52 -10.05
N PRO A 99 -53.05 2.03 -11.07
CA PRO A 99 -52.73 2.20 -12.48
C PRO A 99 -52.56 3.66 -12.92
N ASP A 100 -53.29 4.60 -12.29
CA ASP A 100 -53.21 6.04 -12.56
C ASP A 100 -51.83 6.60 -12.26
N ALA A 101 -51.02 5.94 -11.45
CA ALA A 101 -49.64 6.37 -11.16
C ALA A 101 -48.75 6.37 -12.42
N LEU A 102 -49.06 5.54 -13.42
CA LEU A 102 -48.38 5.51 -14.72
C LEU A 102 -48.59 6.80 -15.54
N ASN A 103 -49.72 7.48 -15.31
CA ASN A 103 -50.07 8.72 -16.02
C ASN A 103 -49.31 9.97 -15.47
N VAL A 104 -48.62 9.82 -14.34
CA VAL A 104 -47.87 10.93 -13.70
C VAL A 104 -46.46 10.98 -14.26
N PRO A 105 -46.03 12.12 -14.82
CA PRO A 105 -44.70 12.23 -15.40
C PRO A 105 -43.60 11.99 -14.34
N ASP A 106 -42.50 11.31 -14.72
CA ASP A 106 -41.31 11.09 -13.89
C ASP A 106 -40.75 12.32 -13.25
N ALA A 107 -40.77 13.45 -14.02
CA ALA A 107 -40.34 14.74 -13.53
C ALA A 107 -41.11 15.20 -12.28
N THR A 108 -42.39 14.83 -12.18
CA THR A 108 -43.26 15.14 -11.02
C THR A 108 -42.80 14.34 -9.79
N TYR A 109 -42.62 13.02 -9.93
CA TYR A 109 -42.08 12.18 -8.86
C TYR A 109 -40.69 12.68 -8.39
N ASN A 110 -39.79 12.96 -9.32
CA ASN A 110 -38.46 13.44 -9.00
C ASN A 110 -38.47 14.85 -8.35
N ALA A 111 -39.41 15.72 -8.70
CA ALA A 111 -39.59 17.03 -8.07
C ALA A 111 -40.12 16.90 -6.63
N ILE A 112 -41.12 16.05 -6.43
CA ILE A 112 -41.68 15.77 -5.10
C ILE A 112 -40.63 15.10 -4.22
N ALA A 113 -39.93 14.08 -4.72
CA ALA A 113 -38.87 13.39 -4.01
C ALA A 113 -37.75 14.36 -3.54
N ARG A 114 -37.35 15.32 -4.39
CA ARG A 114 -36.39 16.38 -4.02
C ARG A 114 -36.94 17.27 -2.91
N LYS A 115 -38.20 17.67 -3.01
CA LYS A 115 -38.84 18.52 -2.03
C LYS A 115 -39.00 17.84 -0.66
N MET A 116 -39.30 16.54 -0.67
CA MET A 116 -39.41 15.69 0.52
C MET A 116 -38.03 15.28 1.09
N GLY A 117 -36.94 15.60 0.40
CA GLY A 117 -35.59 15.19 0.83
C GLY A 117 -35.26 13.73 0.59
N LEU A 118 -36.14 12.97 -0.09
CA LEU A 118 -35.94 11.53 -0.35
C LEU A 118 -34.75 11.22 -1.27
N ASN A 119 -34.30 12.21 -2.06
CA ASN A 119 -33.11 12.11 -2.93
C ASN A 119 -31.82 12.50 -2.20
N LYS A 120 -31.88 12.88 -0.91
CA LYS A 120 -30.67 13.15 -0.15
C LYS A 120 -29.98 11.82 0.13
N LYS A 121 -28.74 11.69 -0.35
CA LYS A 121 -27.88 10.61 0.09
C LYS A 121 -27.43 10.94 1.50
N GLU A 122 -27.87 10.12 2.44
CA GLU A 122 -27.35 10.19 3.80
C GLU A 122 -25.87 9.83 3.79
N ARG A 123 -25.06 10.63 4.46
CA ARG A 123 -23.65 10.31 4.60
C ARG A 123 -23.51 9.24 5.67
N ARG A 124 -23.16 8.03 5.27
CA ARG A 124 -22.93 6.90 6.18
C ARG A 124 -21.65 7.02 7.01
N VAL A 125 -20.74 7.88 6.62
CA VAL A 125 -19.43 8.02 7.25
C VAL A 125 -19.14 9.47 7.59
N SER A 126 -18.79 9.71 8.84
CA SER A 126 -18.29 11.01 9.29
C SER A 126 -16.92 11.29 8.65
N ARG A 127 -16.68 12.56 8.30
CA ARG A 127 -15.34 12.97 7.87
C ARG A 127 -14.41 12.91 9.06
N PHE A 128 -13.30 12.24 8.92
CA PHE A 128 -12.24 12.20 9.92
C PHE A 128 -10.98 12.89 9.40
N GLN A 129 -10.13 13.30 10.28
CA GLN A 129 -8.79 13.80 10.04
C GLN A 129 -7.92 13.40 11.23
N ALA A 130 -6.72 12.92 10.95
CA ALA A 130 -5.74 12.66 11.98
C ALA A 130 -5.42 13.96 12.74
N ASP A 131 -5.16 13.83 14.02
CA ASP A 131 -4.87 14.96 14.92
C ASP A 131 -3.53 15.62 14.62
N ARG A 132 -2.58 14.86 14.04
CA ARG A 132 -1.24 15.32 13.72
C ARG A 132 -0.70 14.68 12.43
N PRO A 133 0.31 15.28 11.79
CA PRO A 133 1.04 14.65 10.69
C PRO A 133 1.67 13.31 11.13
N ASN A 134 1.81 12.40 10.18
CA ASN A 134 2.35 11.05 10.37
C ASN A 134 1.60 10.17 11.40
N ARG A 135 0.40 10.58 11.87
CA ARG A 135 -0.46 9.71 12.68
C ARG A 135 -1.10 8.62 11.83
N LEU A 136 -1.61 9.00 10.66
CA LEU A 136 -2.28 8.11 9.73
C LEU A 136 -1.89 8.45 8.30
N HIS A 137 -1.38 7.47 7.58
CA HIS A 137 -1.19 7.57 6.14
C HIS A 137 -2.25 6.75 5.40
N HIS A 138 -2.59 7.18 4.20
CA HIS A 138 -3.43 6.43 3.26
C HIS A 138 -2.57 6.00 2.08
N PHE A 139 -2.68 4.74 1.69
CA PHE A 139 -2.05 4.19 0.49
C PHE A 139 -3.10 3.81 -0.54
N ASP A 140 -2.83 4.12 -1.81
CA ASP A 140 -3.59 3.65 -2.96
C ASP A 140 -2.71 3.60 -4.20
N ALA A 141 -3.08 2.74 -5.14
CA ALA A 141 -2.46 2.62 -6.44
C ALA A 141 -3.47 2.88 -7.55
N SER A 142 -3.05 3.55 -8.60
CA SER A 142 -3.90 3.83 -9.74
C SER A 142 -3.13 3.78 -11.05
N SER A 143 -3.68 3.11 -12.06
CA SER A 143 -3.09 3.15 -13.40
C SER A 143 -3.21 4.55 -14.01
N SER A 144 -2.27 4.92 -14.86
CA SER A 144 -2.37 6.10 -15.69
C SER A 144 -3.67 6.09 -16.49
N LYS A 145 -4.26 7.27 -16.66
CA LYS A 145 -5.48 7.43 -17.44
C LYS A 145 -5.18 7.79 -18.89
N TYR A 146 -4.13 8.55 -19.11
CA TYR A 146 -3.85 9.13 -20.43
C TYR A 146 -2.55 8.63 -21.06
N LEU A 147 -1.63 8.05 -20.24
CA LEU A 147 -0.34 7.57 -20.69
C LEU A 147 -0.34 6.06 -20.84
N TYR A 148 0.46 5.54 -21.77
CA TYR A 148 0.65 4.12 -21.99
C TYR A 148 2.10 3.80 -22.33
N ILE A 149 2.51 2.56 -22.10
CA ILE A 149 3.82 2.06 -22.49
C ILE A 149 3.76 1.64 -23.96
N ALA A 150 4.56 2.30 -24.79
CA ALA A 150 4.62 2.05 -26.24
C ALA A 150 5.71 1.05 -26.62
N GLY A 151 6.74 0.88 -25.78
CA GLY A 151 7.86 0.00 -26.00
C GLY A 151 8.87 0.04 -24.87
N ARG A 152 10.00 -0.64 -25.07
CA ARG A 152 11.16 -0.59 -24.18
C ARG A 152 12.28 0.23 -24.81
N GLU A 153 13.05 0.89 -23.96
CA GLU A 153 14.32 1.53 -24.32
C GLU A 153 15.43 0.84 -23.51
N GLY A 154 16.24 0.03 -24.19
CA GLY A 154 17.23 -0.81 -23.52
C GLY A 154 16.62 -1.92 -22.66
N GLU A 155 17.34 -2.36 -21.63
CA GLU A 155 16.89 -3.43 -20.73
C GLU A 155 16.00 -2.92 -19.60
N ASP A 156 16.17 -1.66 -19.15
CA ASP A 156 15.66 -1.19 -17.86
C ASP A 156 14.63 -0.06 -17.95
N ASP A 157 14.36 0.52 -19.13
CA ASP A 157 13.44 1.64 -19.23
C ASP A 157 12.32 1.41 -20.27
N TYR A 158 11.31 2.25 -20.23
CA TYR A 158 10.12 2.14 -21.06
C TYR A 158 9.80 3.46 -21.75
N ILE A 159 9.40 3.37 -23.01
CA ILE A 159 8.92 4.50 -23.79
C ILE A 159 7.44 4.75 -23.47
N ILE A 160 7.14 5.92 -22.94
CA ILE A 160 5.79 6.36 -22.59
C ILE A 160 5.25 7.28 -23.67
N LYS A 161 4.05 7.03 -24.11
CA LYS A 161 3.28 7.87 -25.04
C LYS A 161 1.91 8.19 -24.46
N ILE A 162 1.22 9.15 -25.10
CA ILE A 162 -0.12 9.57 -24.69
C ILE A 162 -1.18 8.95 -25.61
N HIS A 163 -2.29 8.50 -25.01
CA HIS A 163 -3.40 7.93 -25.75
C HIS A 163 -4.08 8.97 -26.65
N ARG A 164 -4.62 8.52 -27.78
CA ARG A 164 -5.53 9.35 -28.58
C ARG A 164 -6.70 9.83 -27.70
N PRO A 165 -7.12 11.11 -27.79
CA PRO A 165 -8.28 11.59 -27.06
C PRO A 165 -9.50 10.67 -27.22
N GLY A 166 -10.12 10.29 -26.11
CA GLY A 166 -11.27 9.39 -26.07
C GLY A 166 -10.97 7.88 -26.12
N SER A 167 -9.71 7.49 -26.31
CA SER A 167 -9.32 6.05 -26.38
C SER A 167 -8.53 5.55 -25.17
N GLY A 168 -8.46 6.34 -24.08
CA GLY A 168 -7.72 5.98 -22.86
C GLY A 168 -8.15 4.64 -22.25
N ASP A 169 -7.22 4.00 -21.58
CA ASP A 169 -7.49 2.77 -20.85
C ASP A 169 -8.41 3.03 -19.65
N TYR A 170 -9.50 2.29 -19.58
CA TYR A 170 -10.40 2.35 -18.43
C TYR A 170 -9.96 1.32 -17.39
N LYS A 171 -9.99 1.70 -16.11
CA LYS A 171 -9.62 0.86 -14.96
C LYS A 171 -10.24 -0.54 -14.99
N ASN A 172 -11.39 -0.70 -15.62
CA ASN A 172 -12.18 -1.93 -15.66
C ASN A 172 -12.12 -2.70 -17.00
N LYS A 173 -11.31 -2.27 -17.96
CA LYS A 173 -11.10 -3.08 -19.17
C LYS A 173 -10.07 -4.15 -18.88
N PRO A 174 -10.36 -5.43 -19.15
CA PRO A 174 -9.37 -6.47 -19.07
C PRO A 174 -8.23 -6.13 -20.02
N ILE A 175 -7.01 -6.08 -19.47
CA ILE A 175 -5.80 -5.89 -20.23
C ILE A 175 -5.18 -7.26 -20.40
N PRO A 176 -4.66 -7.59 -21.58
CA PRO A 176 -3.79 -8.73 -21.72
C PRO A 176 -2.71 -8.69 -20.63
N CYS A 177 -2.47 -9.82 -19.99
CA CYS A 177 -1.52 -9.93 -18.87
C CYS A 177 -0.07 -9.60 -19.24
N ASP A 178 0.23 -9.54 -20.55
CA ASP A 178 1.51 -9.12 -21.13
C ASP A 178 1.63 -7.59 -21.32
N ARG A 179 0.56 -6.82 -21.15
CA ARG A 179 0.59 -5.37 -21.31
C ARG A 179 0.91 -4.65 -20.00
N LEU A 180 2.07 -4.03 -19.97
CA LEU A 180 2.46 -3.11 -18.90
C LEU A 180 1.80 -1.75 -19.10
N ARG A 181 1.53 -1.06 -17.97
CA ARG A 181 1.06 0.33 -17.91
C ARG A 181 1.88 1.12 -16.90
N PRO A 182 1.94 2.46 -17.02
CA PRO A 182 2.37 3.28 -15.91
C PRO A 182 1.36 3.19 -14.76
N TRP A 183 1.80 2.73 -13.59
CA TRP A 183 1.02 2.67 -12.36
C TRP A 183 1.59 3.65 -11.36
N TYR A 184 0.74 4.50 -10.83
CA TYR A 184 1.04 5.45 -9.76
C TYR A 184 0.73 4.80 -8.44
N TYR A 185 1.68 4.84 -7.54
CA TYR A 185 1.55 4.39 -6.17
C TYR A 185 1.81 5.57 -5.26
N GLY A 186 0.93 5.83 -4.29
CA GLY A 186 1.08 7.01 -3.46
C GLY A 186 0.63 6.82 -2.03
N VAL A 187 1.26 7.60 -1.18
CA VAL A 187 1.00 7.70 0.26
C VAL A 187 0.59 9.13 0.57
N VAL A 188 -0.60 9.30 1.16
CA VAL A 188 -1.11 10.60 1.60
C VAL A 188 -1.11 10.65 3.11
N ASP A 189 -0.49 11.67 3.67
CA ASP A 189 -0.66 11.99 5.08
C ASP A 189 -2.08 12.52 5.34
N ASP A 190 -2.81 11.90 6.25
CA ASP A 190 -4.22 12.18 6.51
C ASP A 190 -4.43 13.60 7.08
N HIS A 191 -3.52 14.07 7.91
CA HIS A 191 -3.59 15.39 8.55
C HIS A 191 -3.41 16.52 7.54
N SER A 192 -2.32 16.49 6.79
CA SER A 192 -1.91 17.60 5.91
C SER A 192 -2.43 17.47 4.49
N GLY A 193 -2.68 16.24 4.02
CA GLY A 193 -2.94 15.94 2.62
C GLY A 193 -1.69 15.99 1.74
N ARG A 194 -0.46 15.99 2.33
CA ARG A 194 0.79 15.81 1.60
C ARG A 194 0.78 14.45 0.93
N LEU A 195 1.19 14.40 -0.33
CA LEU A 195 1.30 13.19 -1.14
C LEU A 195 2.75 12.98 -1.56
N GLU A 196 3.23 11.77 -1.33
CA GLU A 196 4.48 11.27 -1.91
C GLU A 196 4.21 9.92 -2.59
N GLY A 197 5.01 9.58 -3.58
CA GLY A 197 4.78 8.34 -4.33
C GLY A 197 5.70 8.18 -5.51
N ASP A 198 5.49 7.12 -6.28
CA ASP A 198 6.33 6.80 -7.45
C ASP A 198 5.48 6.14 -8.56
N ILE A 199 6.09 5.97 -9.75
CA ILE A 199 5.46 5.36 -10.91
C ILE A 199 6.25 4.12 -11.30
N TYR A 200 5.53 3.00 -11.56
CA TYR A 200 6.14 1.75 -12.00
C TYR A 200 5.44 1.20 -13.24
N ALA A 201 6.19 0.50 -14.08
CA ALA A 201 5.63 -0.27 -15.19
C ALA A 201 5.09 -1.60 -14.64
N ALA A 202 3.79 -1.81 -14.72
CA ALA A 202 3.16 -3.03 -14.24
C ALA A 202 1.92 -3.41 -15.05
N ALA A 203 1.61 -4.69 -15.13
CA ALA A 203 0.35 -5.18 -15.70
C ALA A 203 -0.84 -4.90 -14.78
N GLY A 204 -0.58 -4.77 -13.48
CA GLY A 204 -1.56 -4.49 -12.44
C GLY A 204 -0.89 -4.05 -11.16
N GLU A 205 -1.68 -3.74 -10.14
CA GLU A 205 -1.17 -3.50 -8.81
C GLU A 205 -0.46 -4.75 -8.28
N ASN A 206 0.75 -4.59 -7.74
CA ASN A 206 1.50 -5.67 -7.11
C ASN A 206 2.10 -5.24 -5.78
N SER A 207 2.38 -6.22 -4.92
CA SER A 207 2.87 -6.00 -3.56
C SER A 207 4.28 -5.42 -3.50
N ILE A 208 5.14 -5.77 -4.46
CA ILE A 208 6.54 -5.31 -4.50
C ILE A 208 6.58 -3.81 -4.80
N HIS A 209 5.95 -3.36 -5.88
CA HIS A 209 5.89 -1.93 -6.22
C HIS A 209 5.16 -1.11 -5.15
N SER A 210 4.09 -1.69 -4.56
CA SER A 210 3.39 -1.06 -3.43
C SER A 210 4.34 -0.83 -2.26
N LEU A 211 5.15 -1.84 -1.92
CA LEU A 211 6.12 -1.75 -0.84
C LEU A 211 7.25 -0.76 -1.13
N GLN A 212 7.80 -0.79 -2.35
CA GLN A 212 8.81 0.17 -2.81
C GLN A 212 8.31 1.61 -2.71
N ALA A 213 7.09 1.86 -3.18
CA ALA A 213 6.48 3.20 -3.13
C ALA A 213 6.20 3.67 -1.70
N VAL A 214 5.77 2.77 -0.81
CA VAL A 214 5.58 3.10 0.62
C VAL A 214 6.90 3.44 1.27
N CYS A 215 7.95 2.62 1.06
CA CYS A 215 9.29 2.89 1.61
C CYS A 215 9.86 4.19 1.05
N HIS A 216 9.70 4.46 -0.25
CA HIS A 216 10.10 5.71 -0.86
C HIS A 216 9.37 6.91 -0.23
N ALA A 217 8.06 6.85 -0.07
CA ALA A 217 7.30 7.91 0.57
C ALA A 217 7.72 8.13 2.03
N TRP A 218 7.99 7.06 2.77
CA TRP A 218 8.45 7.14 4.15
C TRP A 218 9.90 7.63 4.30
N SER A 219 10.75 7.43 3.30
CA SER A 219 12.09 8.05 3.31
C SER A 219 12.02 9.59 3.24
N ILE A 220 10.93 10.14 2.68
CA ILE A 220 10.72 11.58 2.55
C ILE A 220 9.87 12.15 3.69
N MET A 221 8.77 11.46 4.06
CA MET A 221 7.82 11.94 5.07
C MET A 221 8.06 11.38 6.46
N GLY A 222 8.84 10.32 6.57
CA GLY A 222 8.95 9.52 7.79
C GLY A 222 7.84 8.48 7.93
N ILE A 223 8.06 7.53 8.84
CA ILE A 223 7.13 6.44 9.15
C ILE A 223 5.92 6.99 9.91
N CYS A 224 4.73 6.49 9.59
CA CYS A 224 3.49 6.81 10.30
C CYS A 224 3.20 5.81 11.43
N ASP A 225 2.24 6.14 12.30
CA ASP A 225 1.77 5.19 13.31
C ASP A 225 0.87 4.14 12.69
N GLU A 226 0.00 4.52 11.74
CA GLU A 226 -0.95 3.64 11.07
C GLU A 226 -0.99 3.90 9.56
N LEU A 227 -1.11 2.83 8.78
CA LEU A 227 -1.26 2.88 7.32
C LEU A 227 -2.60 2.29 6.91
N LEU A 228 -3.49 3.11 6.37
CA LEU A 228 -4.77 2.68 5.83
C LEU A 228 -4.61 2.39 4.33
N ALA A 229 -4.78 1.15 3.95
CA ALA A 229 -4.84 0.70 2.56
C ALA A 229 -6.19 0.02 2.30
N ASP A 230 -6.60 -0.02 1.04
CA ASP A 230 -7.73 -0.85 0.64
C ASP A 230 -7.42 -2.36 0.78
N GLN A 231 -8.33 -3.24 0.37
CA GLN A 231 -8.10 -4.69 0.35
C GLN A 231 -7.21 -5.14 -0.82
N GLY A 232 -6.35 -4.24 -1.31
CA GLY A 232 -5.42 -4.46 -2.40
C GLY A 232 -4.19 -5.29 -2.03
N MET A 233 -3.22 -5.32 -2.94
CA MET A 233 -2.03 -6.16 -2.84
C MET A 233 -1.10 -5.79 -1.68
N LEU A 234 -1.06 -4.52 -1.26
CA LEU A 234 -0.26 -4.10 -0.10
C LEU A 234 -0.75 -4.79 1.19
N LYS A 235 -2.07 -4.85 1.39
CA LYS A 235 -2.67 -5.43 2.61
C LYS A 235 -2.74 -6.95 2.58
N LYS A 236 -2.87 -7.55 1.39
CA LYS A 236 -2.93 -9.01 1.20
C LYS A 236 -1.56 -9.66 1.09
N GLY A 237 -0.56 -8.94 0.61
CA GLY A 237 0.80 -9.44 0.41
C GLY A 237 1.45 -9.80 1.75
N LEU A 238 1.93 -11.03 1.90
CA LEU A 238 2.63 -11.47 3.11
C LEU A 238 3.89 -10.64 3.35
N ILE A 239 4.66 -10.38 2.32
CA ILE A 239 5.92 -9.61 2.36
C ILE A 239 5.69 -8.20 2.86
N SER A 240 4.71 -7.49 2.27
CA SER A 240 4.40 -6.12 2.65
C SER A 240 3.88 -6.03 4.08
N ARG A 241 2.99 -6.94 4.48
CA ARG A 241 2.48 -6.99 5.86
C ARG A 241 3.59 -7.24 6.88
N GLU A 242 4.51 -8.14 6.58
CA GLU A 242 5.61 -8.47 7.47
C GLU A 242 6.56 -7.30 7.64
N LEU A 243 7.01 -6.67 6.56
CA LEU A 243 7.88 -5.50 6.65
C LEU A 243 7.20 -4.34 7.39
N ILE A 244 5.95 -4.02 7.06
CA ILE A 244 5.18 -2.96 7.72
C ILE A 244 5.04 -3.24 9.23
N ALA A 245 4.76 -4.49 9.62
CA ALA A 245 4.66 -4.88 11.02
C ALA A 245 5.99 -4.76 11.76
N ARG A 246 7.11 -5.15 11.12
CA ARG A 246 8.48 -5.01 11.69
C ARG A 246 8.86 -3.55 11.87
N LEU A 247 8.42 -2.66 10.98
CA LEU A 247 8.57 -1.21 11.14
C LEU A 247 7.66 -0.64 12.24
N GLY A 248 6.83 -1.47 12.88
CA GLY A 248 5.94 -1.08 13.95
C GLY A 248 4.76 -0.22 13.51
N VAL A 249 4.36 -0.31 12.23
CA VAL A 249 3.21 0.42 11.68
C VAL A 249 1.95 -0.42 11.80
N GLY A 250 0.89 0.18 12.34
CA GLY A 250 -0.43 -0.44 12.39
C GLY A 250 -1.09 -0.50 11.01
N LEU A 251 -1.74 -1.63 10.71
CA LEU A 251 -2.59 -1.79 9.52
C LEU A 251 -4.05 -1.95 9.97
N PRO A 252 -4.77 -0.85 10.21
CA PRO A 252 -6.15 -0.93 10.65
C PRO A 252 -7.02 -1.64 9.61
N GLU A 253 -7.98 -2.41 10.09
CA GLU A 253 -8.96 -3.01 9.22
C GLU A 253 -9.85 -1.93 8.62
N SER A 254 -9.94 -1.89 7.29
CA SER A 254 -10.92 -1.07 6.62
C SER A 254 -12.30 -1.70 6.81
N MET A 255 -13.26 -0.93 7.31
CA MET A 255 -14.65 -1.41 7.40
C MET A 255 -15.12 -1.85 6.00
N PRO A 256 -15.71 -3.05 5.88
CA PRO A 256 -16.28 -3.51 4.61
C PRO A 256 -17.26 -2.43 4.09
N TYR A 257 -17.16 -2.14 2.79
CA TYR A 257 -18.02 -1.16 2.10
C TYR A 257 -17.91 0.32 2.49
N ALA A 258 -16.95 0.72 3.33
CA ALA A 258 -16.67 2.12 3.64
C ALA A 258 -15.85 2.80 2.53
N LYS A 259 -16.32 2.77 1.28
CA LYS A 259 -15.66 3.41 0.11
C LYS A 259 -15.35 4.91 0.36
N GLU A 260 -16.15 5.56 1.18
CA GLU A 260 -15.98 6.99 1.50
C GLU A 260 -14.77 7.28 2.39
N ALA A 261 -14.28 6.29 3.15
CA ALA A 261 -13.06 6.42 3.96
C ALA A 261 -11.81 6.58 3.08
N HIS A 262 -11.79 5.95 1.89
CA HIS A 262 -10.68 6.04 0.93
C HIS A 262 -10.71 7.31 0.05
N GLY A 263 -11.75 8.12 0.12
CA GLY A 263 -11.89 9.33 -0.68
C GLY A 263 -10.78 10.38 -0.50
N LYS A 264 -9.93 10.26 0.53
CA LYS A 264 -8.77 11.15 0.73
C LYS A 264 -7.64 10.83 -0.23
N ILE A 265 -7.41 9.55 -0.54
CA ILE A 265 -6.36 9.10 -1.46
C ILE A 265 -6.86 9.02 -2.91
N GLU A 266 -8.14 8.74 -3.18
CA GLU A 266 -8.69 8.71 -4.53
C GLU A 266 -8.69 10.08 -5.24
N ARG A 267 -8.90 11.17 -4.49
CA ARG A 267 -8.91 12.54 -5.03
C ARG A 267 -7.59 13.01 -5.59
N PRO A 268 -6.44 12.75 -4.97
CA PRO A 268 -5.12 13.03 -5.52
C PRO A 268 -4.95 12.52 -6.94
N TRP A 269 -5.37 11.30 -7.24
CA TRP A 269 -5.26 10.71 -8.58
C TRP A 269 -6.06 11.47 -9.63
N ARG A 270 -7.30 11.85 -9.29
CA ARG A 270 -8.10 12.70 -10.19
C ARG A 270 -7.40 14.05 -10.46
N THR A 271 -6.80 14.63 -9.44
CA THR A 271 -6.03 15.88 -9.58
C THR A 271 -4.77 15.65 -10.40
N GLY A 272 -4.03 14.57 -10.17
CA GLY A 272 -2.84 14.18 -10.94
C GLY A 272 -3.17 13.97 -12.42
N TRP A 273 -4.20 13.21 -12.75
CA TRP A 273 -4.60 13.02 -14.15
C TRP A 273 -4.94 14.34 -14.85
N GLN A 274 -5.55 15.30 -14.13
CA GLN A 274 -5.93 16.59 -14.72
C GLN A 274 -4.77 17.58 -14.80
N ARG A 275 -3.87 17.59 -13.84
CA ARG A 275 -2.83 18.61 -13.70
C ARG A 275 -1.45 18.14 -14.09
N PHE A 276 -1.17 16.85 -14.02
CA PHE A 276 0.11 16.27 -14.41
C PHE A 276 0.04 15.59 -15.78
N GLU A 277 -0.93 14.68 -16.02
CA GLU A 277 -0.99 13.97 -17.31
C GLU A 277 -1.64 14.78 -18.45
N LYS A 278 -2.77 15.46 -18.19
CA LYS A 278 -3.46 16.21 -19.25
C LYS A 278 -2.62 17.29 -19.93
N PRO A 279 -1.73 18.01 -19.25
CA PRO A 279 -0.88 19.00 -19.91
C PRO A 279 -0.03 18.45 -21.06
N TYR A 280 0.28 17.15 -21.07
CA TYR A 280 0.98 16.51 -22.19
C TYR A 280 0.19 16.51 -23.51
N TYR A 281 -1.12 16.83 -23.48
CA TYR A 281 -1.90 17.07 -24.71
C TYR A 281 -1.70 18.45 -25.30
N VAL A 282 -1.04 19.37 -24.60
CA VAL A 282 -0.80 20.72 -25.09
C VAL A 282 0.32 20.70 -26.13
N GLY A 283 0.09 21.26 -27.28
CA GLY A 283 1.03 21.23 -28.40
C GLY A 283 0.90 20.00 -29.29
N ASP A 284 2.00 19.54 -29.89
CA ASP A 284 2.00 18.37 -30.79
C ASP A 284 2.05 17.06 -29.99
N TRP A 285 0.97 16.76 -29.29
CA TRP A 285 0.84 15.56 -28.45
C TRP A 285 1.07 14.25 -29.22
N LYS A 286 0.87 14.22 -30.55
CA LYS A 286 1.11 13.02 -31.37
C LYS A 286 2.59 12.61 -31.39
N LYS A 287 3.49 13.57 -31.23
CA LYS A 287 4.93 13.34 -31.13
C LYS A 287 5.41 13.14 -29.69
N PHE A 288 4.51 13.28 -28.70
CA PHE A 288 4.89 13.10 -27.31
C PHE A 288 5.49 11.71 -27.08
N SER A 289 6.68 11.70 -26.57
CA SER A 289 7.42 10.50 -26.15
C SER A 289 8.37 10.88 -25.03
N ILE A 290 8.35 10.14 -23.93
CA ILE A 290 9.20 10.36 -22.77
C ILE A 290 9.59 9.00 -22.20
N LEU A 291 10.74 8.90 -21.52
CA LEU A 291 11.11 7.70 -20.80
C LEU A 291 10.36 7.60 -19.45
N LEU A 292 10.15 6.38 -18.97
CA LEU A 292 9.50 6.18 -17.67
C LEU A 292 10.32 6.81 -16.54
N SER A 293 11.65 6.73 -16.60
CA SER A 293 12.57 7.38 -15.65
C SER A 293 12.40 8.90 -15.62
N GLU A 294 12.26 9.52 -16.79
CA GLU A 294 11.98 10.96 -16.90
C GLU A 294 10.58 11.31 -16.39
N LEU A 295 9.57 10.46 -16.71
CA LEU A 295 8.20 10.63 -16.20
C LEU A 295 8.17 10.56 -14.66
N LYS A 296 8.93 9.65 -14.05
CA LYS A 296 9.12 9.58 -12.59
C LYS A 296 9.68 10.88 -12.05
N THR A 297 10.76 11.39 -12.62
CA THR A 297 11.39 12.64 -12.20
C THR A 297 10.42 13.81 -12.29
N GLN A 298 9.67 13.92 -13.40
CA GLN A 298 8.65 14.96 -13.57
C GLN A 298 7.50 14.81 -12.56
N PHE A 299 7.12 13.58 -12.22
CA PHE A 299 6.10 13.33 -11.21
C PHE A 299 6.56 13.76 -9.81
N GLN A 300 7.80 13.44 -9.44
CA GLN A 300 8.40 13.90 -8.18
C GLN A 300 8.43 15.44 -8.11
N THR A 301 8.86 16.09 -9.19
CA THR A 301 8.84 17.56 -9.29
C THR A 301 7.42 18.12 -9.15
N TYR A 302 6.43 17.52 -9.84
CA TYR A 302 5.03 17.90 -9.70
C TYR A 302 4.52 17.77 -8.25
N LEU A 303 4.87 16.69 -7.55
CA LEU A 303 4.51 16.52 -6.15
C LEU A 303 5.16 17.58 -5.27
N ALA A 304 6.47 17.80 -5.44
CA ALA A 304 7.24 18.72 -4.65
C ALA A 304 6.84 20.19 -4.87
N GLU A 305 6.67 20.62 -6.12
CA GLU A 305 6.53 22.05 -6.46
C GLU A 305 5.07 22.50 -6.66
N ASP A 306 4.18 21.61 -7.14
CA ASP A 306 2.78 21.97 -7.39
C ASP A 306 1.83 21.36 -6.37
N TYR A 307 1.76 20.02 -6.29
CA TYR A 307 0.71 19.35 -5.52
C TYR A 307 0.78 19.66 -4.03
N ASN A 308 1.94 19.54 -3.41
CA ASN A 308 2.13 19.72 -1.96
C ASN A 308 2.09 21.20 -1.55
N HIS A 309 2.26 22.13 -2.48
CA HIS A 309 2.11 23.57 -2.27
C HIS A 309 0.68 24.08 -2.45
N LYS A 310 -0.28 23.22 -2.82
CA LYS A 310 -1.71 23.60 -2.82
C LYS A 310 -2.20 23.84 -1.40
N LYS A 311 -3.24 24.69 -1.33
CA LYS A 311 -3.89 25.01 -0.06
C LYS A 311 -4.39 23.76 0.67
N HIS A 312 -4.15 23.71 1.95
CA HIS A 312 -4.69 22.70 2.83
C HIS A 312 -6.23 22.68 2.78
N ARG A 313 -6.83 21.51 2.94
CA ARG A 313 -8.27 21.31 2.70
C ARG A 313 -9.16 22.05 3.69
N PHE A 314 -8.78 22.03 4.96
CA PHE A 314 -9.58 22.60 6.06
C PHE A 314 -9.04 23.96 6.49
N GLU A 315 -7.74 24.13 6.52
CA GLU A 315 -7.07 25.37 6.88
C GLU A 315 -6.48 26.03 5.62
N ARG A 316 -7.34 26.79 4.92
CA ARG A 316 -7.00 27.35 3.60
C ARG A 316 -5.98 28.48 3.61
N SER A 317 -5.59 28.95 4.78
CA SER A 317 -4.52 29.95 4.97
C SER A 317 -3.12 29.37 4.73
N ILE A 318 -2.95 28.06 4.87
CA ILE A 318 -1.67 27.36 4.72
C ILE A 318 -1.68 26.35 3.59
N THR A 319 -0.50 25.94 3.14
CA THR A 319 -0.30 24.86 2.18
C THR A 319 -0.29 23.48 2.87
N ARG A 320 -0.40 22.40 2.08
CA ARG A 320 -0.25 21.03 2.59
C ARG A 320 1.13 20.82 3.18
N MET A 321 2.18 21.36 2.55
CA MET A 321 3.55 21.30 3.06
C MET A 321 3.68 22.00 4.42
N GLN A 322 3.11 23.19 4.57
CA GLN A 322 3.09 23.91 5.84
C GLN A 322 2.28 23.17 6.92
N ALA A 323 1.16 22.54 6.55
CA ALA A 323 0.42 21.70 7.48
C ALA A 323 1.23 20.48 7.91
N TRP A 324 1.97 19.85 6.96
CA TRP A 324 2.81 18.70 7.25
C TRP A 324 4.03 19.08 8.11
N SER A 325 4.64 20.24 7.90
CA SER A 325 5.81 20.68 8.69
C SER A 325 5.53 20.80 10.20
N ARG A 326 4.25 20.80 10.60
CA ARG A 326 3.85 20.69 12.00
C ARG A 326 4.28 19.38 12.67
N VAL A 327 4.74 18.39 11.90
CA VAL A 327 5.34 17.15 12.44
C VAL A 327 6.44 17.49 13.45
N ASN A 328 7.18 18.58 13.26
CA ASN A 328 8.22 19.04 14.17
C ASN A 328 7.68 19.41 15.57
N LEU A 329 6.41 19.80 15.68
CA LEU A 329 5.75 20.07 16.96
C LEU A 329 5.39 18.79 17.72
N HIS A 330 5.45 17.65 17.05
CA HIS A 330 5.07 16.34 17.57
C HIS A 330 6.26 15.36 17.68
N GLY A 331 7.46 15.89 17.80
CA GLY A 331 8.68 15.10 17.98
C GLY A 331 9.43 14.79 16.70
N GLY A 332 9.06 15.41 15.58
CA GLY A 332 9.79 15.27 14.33
C GLY A 332 9.41 14.05 13.50
N ILE A 333 10.28 13.70 12.57
CA ILE A 333 10.13 12.59 11.63
C ILE A 333 10.77 11.34 12.23
N VAL A 334 10.05 10.24 12.25
CA VAL A 334 10.65 8.92 12.51
C VAL A 334 11.20 8.39 11.19
N GLN A 335 12.52 8.29 11.09
CA GLN A 335 13.17 7.85 9.87
C GLN A 335 12.92 6.36 9.60
N ILE A 336 12.80 6.02 8.32
CA ILE A 336 12.84 4.62 7.90
C ILE A 336 14.31 4.19 7.83
N PRO A 337 14.70 3.00 8.32
CA PRO A 337 16.05 2.47 8.13
C PRO A 337 16.41 2.42 6.63
N GLU A 338 17.62 2.84 6.27
CA GLU A 338 18.07 2.88 4.86
C GLU A 338 17.97 1.53 4.17
N ASN A 339 18.25 0.45 4.90
CA ASN A 339 18.19 -0.91 4.40
C ASN A 339 16.80 -1.57 4.53
N ALA A 340 15.77 -0.85 4.99
CA ALA A 340 14.47 -1.45 5.29
C ALA A 340 13.88 -2.25 4.12
N ILE A 341 13.96 -1.71 2.89
CA ILE A 341 13.46 -2.40 1.69
C ILE A 341 14.27 -3.67 1.39
N ALA A 342 15.59 -3.63 1.62
CA ALA A 342 16.47 -4.79 1.40
C ALA A 342 16.21 -5.92 2.41
N THR A 343 15.57 -5.60 3.56
CA THR A 343 15.16 -6.60 4.56
C THR A 343 13.80 -7.25 4.25
N ALA A 344 13.17 -6.89 3.13
CA ALA A 344 11.91 -7.51 2.73
C ALA A 344 12.15 -8.96 2.30
N ALA A 345 11.50 -9.88 2.98
CA ALA A 345 11.69 -11.30 2.77
C ALA A 345 10.35 -12.04 2.68
N ARG A 346 10.33 -13.10 1.89
CA ARG A 346 9.26 -14.10 1.91
C ARG A 346 9.54 -15.06 3.07
N ARG A 347 8.65 -15.12 4.03
CA ARG A 347 8.75 -15.99 5.18
C ARG A 347 8.00 -17.30 4.94
N ILE A 348 8.66 -18.43 5.07
CA ILE A 348 8.11 -19.75 4.82
C ILE A 348 8.47 -20.67 5.99
N GLU A 349 7.48 -21.36 6.55
CA GLU A 349 7.76 -22.39 7.55
C GLU A 349 8.10 -23.72 6.87
N ARG A 350 9.17 -24.37 7.32
CA ARG A 350 9.64 -25.66 6.81
C ARG A 350 10.10 -26.53 7.96
N THR A 351 10.31 -27.80 7.67
CA THR A 351 11.03 -28.74 8.53
C THR A 351 12.27 -29.18 7.78
N VAL A 352 13.40 -29.12 8.43
CA VAL A 352 14.67 -29.67 7.91
C VAL A 352 14.60 -31.18 8.02
N ASP A 353 15.03 -31.88 6.98
CA ASP A 353 15.05 -33.35 6.95
C ASP A 353 16.11 -33.93 7.92
N GLN A 354 16.09 -35.24 8.10
CA GLN A 354 17.03 -35.91 9.01
C GLN A 354 18.49 -35.82 8.59
N ASP A 355 18.73 -35.62 7.30
CA ASP A 355 20.05 -35.45 6.70
C ASP A 355 20.53 -33.98 6.69
N GLY A 356 19.80 -33.06 7.29
CA GLY A 356 20.17 -31.65 7.35
C GLY A 356 19.83 -30.89 6.07
N THR A 357 18.95 -31.41 5.22
CA THR A 357 18.53 -30.74 3.99
C THR A 357 17.10 -30.20 4.09
N LEU A 358 16.79 -29.22 3.25
CA LEU A 358 15.44 -28.71 3.06
C LEU A 358 15.16 -28.43 1.58
N GLU A 359 13.94 -28.70 1.14
CA GLU A 359 13.50 -28.37 -0.20
C GLU A 359 12.76 -27.01 -0.22
N LEU A 360 13.18 -26.15 -1.18
CA LEU A 360 12.58 -24.85 -1.40
C LEU A 360 12.51 -24.54 -2.90
N ASP A 361 11.31 -24.30 -3.42
CA ASP A 361 11.07 -23.95 -4.83
C ASP A 361 11.72 -24.93 -5.83
N GLY A 362 11.75 -26.24 -5.52
CA GLY A 362 12.31 -27.30 -6.35
C GLY A 362 13.83 -27.42 -6.28
N ARG A 363 14.49 -26.71 -5.37
CA ARG A 363 15.93 -26.85 -5.07
C ARG A 363 16.11 -27.39 -3.67
N ILE A 364 17.19 -28.11 -3.47
CA ILE A 364 17.56 -28.67 -2.16
C ILE A 364 18.68 -27.79 -1.58
N TYR A 365 18.55 -27.42 -0.33
CA TYR A 365 19.53 -26.63 0.42
C TYR A 365 20.03 -27.43 1.60
N GLU A 366 21.30 -27.32 1.90
CA GLU A 366 21.94 -27.90 3.07
C GLU A 366 21.97 -26.87 4.20
N VAL A 367 21.46 -27.27 5.37
CA VAL A 367 21.48 -26.46 6.60
C VAL A 367 22.32 -27.23 7.61
N GLN A 368 23.56 -26.81 7.75
CA GLN A 368 24.44 -27.45 8.73
C GLN A 368 23.85 -27.28 10.16
N HIS A 369 24.02 -28.26 11.00
CA HIS A 369 23.62 -28.25 12.42
C HIS A 369 22.12 -28.36 12.74
N LEU A 370 21.24 -28.34 11.76
CA LEU A 370 19.81 -28.51 11.97
C LEU A 370 19.34 -29.85 11.38
N HIS A 371 18.85 -30.74 12.22
CA HIS A 371 18.31 -32.04 11.83
C HIS A 371 16.90 -32.19 12.40
N SER A 372 15.92 -32.49 11.55
CA SER A 372 14.52 -32.63 11.95
C SER A 372 13.93 -31.42 12.68
N ALA A 373 14.57 -30.26 12.55
CA ALA A 373 14.17 -29.01 13.19
C ALA A 373 13.06 -28.28 12.43
N LYS A 374 12.17 -27.64 13.16
CA LYS A 374 11.17 -26.72 12.57
C LYS A 374 11.80 -25.35 12.42
N VAL A 375 11.83 -24.85 11.20
CA VAL A 375 12.53 -23.62 10.84
C VAL A 375 11.62 -22.63 10.12
N ILE A 376 12.03 -21.37 10.15
CA ILE A 376 11.50 -20.31 9.32
C ILE A 376 12.55 -19.99 8.25
N VAL A 377 12.18 -20.12 6.99
CA VAL A 377 13.04 -19.77 5.85
C VAL A 377 12.68 -18.35 5.41
N PHE A 378 13.66 -17.47 5.39
CA PHE A 378 13.55 -16.13 4.82
C PHE A 378 14.20 -16.13 3.43
N VAL A 379 13.42 -15.80 2.42
CA VAL A 379 13.88 -15.67 1.03
C VAL A 379 13.82 -14.21 0.65
N GLY A 380 14.96 -13.65 0.25
CA GLY A 380 15.05 -12.25 -0.20
C GLY A 380 14.11 -11.98 -1.37
N VAL A 381 13.53 -10.78 -1.39
CA VAL A 381 12.61 -10.35 -2.44
C VAL A 381 13.34 -9.63 -3.56
N PHE A 382 14.42 -8.93 -3.21
CA PHE A 382 15.21 -8.11 -4.11
C PHE A 382 16.60 -8.69 -4.38
N ASP A 383 16.91 -9.81 -3.74
CA ASP A 383 18.15 -10.57 -3.90
C ASP A 383 17.89 -12.06 -3.70
N ASP A 384 18.86 -12.89 -4.00
CA ASP A 384 18.75 -14.36 -3.91
C ASP A 384 19.19 -14.91 -2.54
N ARG A 385 19.25 -14.06 -1.50
CA ARG A 385 19.63 -14.50 -0.16
C ARG A 385 18.58 -15.41 0.44
N ILE A 386 19.02 -16.49 1.03
CA ILE A 386 18.18 -17.45 1.76
C ILE A 386 18.80 -17.66 3.13
N ILE A 387 18.00 -17.44 4.18
CA ILE A 387 18.39 -17.61 5.56
C ILE A 387 17.38 -18.52 6.25
N VAL A 388 17.87 -19.40 7.10
CA VAL A 388 17.05 -20.31 7.89
C VAL A 388 17.16 -19.93 9.37
N GLN A 389 16.04 -19.71 10.02
CA GLN A 389 15.96 -19.44 11.46
C GLN A 389 15.36 -20.65 12.16
N ASP A 390 16.08 -21.20 13.14
CA ASP A 390 15.53 -22.23 14.02
C ASP A 390 14.41 -21.64 14.90
N LYS A 391 13.28 -22.34 14.97
CA LYS A 391 12.15 -21.93 15.83
C LYS A 391 12.39 -22.20 17.32
N ALA A 392 13.33 -23.08 17.65
CA ALA A 392 13.59 -23.47 19.05
C ALA A 392 14.41 -22.42 19.80
N ASP A 393 15.46 -21.90 19.18
CA ASP A 393 16.39 -20.98 19.82
C ASP A 393 16.45 -19.60 19.14
N GLY A 394 15.83 -19.46 17.95
CA GLY A 394 15.78 -18.22 17.18
C GLY A 394 17.04 -17.91 16.37
N LYS A 395 18.06 -18.76 16.42
CA LYS A 395 19.32 -18.56 15.69
C LYS A 395 19.13 -18.62 14.19
N LYS A 396 19.91 -17.83 13.46
CA LYS A 396 19.84 -17.69 12.01
C LYS A 396 21.09 -18.28 11.36
N TYR A 397 20.86 -19.08 10.33
CA TYR A 397 21.89 -19.82 9.62
C TYR A 397 21.83 -19.48 8.12
N GLU A 398 23.00 -19.29 7.50
CA GLU A 398 23.14 -19.29 6.06
C GLU A 398 22.93 -20.70 5.51
N VAL A 399 22.40 -20.80 4.29
CA VAL A 399 22.23 -22.08 3.62
C VAL A 399 22.99 -22.11 2.30
N LYS A 400 23.40 -23.29 1.88
CA LYS A 400 24.00 -23.54 0.58
C LYS A 400 23.12 -24.46 -0.24
N GLU A 401 23.09 -24.25 -1.56
CA GLU A 401 22.47 -25.22 -2.45
C GLU A 401 23.23 -26.55 -2.36
N PHE A 402 22.48 -27.60 -2.07
CA PHE A 402 23.04 -28.95 -1.94
C PHE A 402 23.63 -29.40 -3.26
N LYS A 403 24.90 -29.80 -3.24
CA LYS A 403 25.58 -30.41 -4.36
C LYS A 403 26.08 -31.79 -3.92
N PRO A 404 25.62 -32.87 -4.57
CA PRO A 404 26.10 -34.19 -4.22
C PRO A 404 27.61 -34.28 -4.48
N ASN A 405 28.35 -34.86 -3.54
CA ASN A 405 29.76 -35.12 -3.70
C ASN A 405 30.00 -36.17 -4.80
N ASN A 406 31.16 -36.11 -5.46
CA ASN A 406 31.51 -37.10 -6.45
C ASN A 406 31.72 -38.49 -5.81
N VAL A 407 31.45 -39.54 -6.57
CA VAL A 407 31.69 -40.91 -6.11
C VAL A 407 33.19 -41.08 -5.78
N GLY A 408 33.48 -41.34 -4.49
CA GLY A 408 34.86 -41.48 -3.99
C GLY A 408 35.31 -40.35 -3.05
N GLU A 409 34.60 -39.23 -2.98
CA GLU A 409 34.81 -38.16 -2.01
C GLU A 409 33.89 -38.39 -0.79
N PHE A 410 34.25 -39.43 0.03
CA PHE A 410 33.53 -39.70 1.26
C PHE A 410 34.19 -38.91 2.38
N THR A 411 33.56 -37.82 2.80
CA THR A 411 33.96 -37.12 4.02
C THR A 411 32.98 -37.49 5.14
N ALA A 412 33.50 -38.17 6.16
CA ALA A 412 32.75 -38.30 7.40
C ALA A 412 32.75 -36.96 8.10
N HIS A 413 31.57 -36.36 8.28
CA HIS A 413 31.45 -35.16 9.11
C HIS A 413 31.80 -35.49 10.57
N ALA A 414 32.47 -34.54 11.25
CA ALA A 414 32.67 -34.62 12.68
C ALA A 414 31.33 -34.62 13.41
N ASP A 415 31.23 -35.35 14.51
CA ASP A 415 30.01 -35.36 15.31
C ASP A 415 29.58 -33.94 15.67
N THR A 416 28.32 -33.64 15.44
CA THR A 416 27.73 -32.35 15.88
C THR A 416 27.77 -32.25 17.42
N PRO A 417 27.71 -31.02 17.98
CA PRO A 417 27.67 -30.85 19.43
C PRO A 417 26.55 -31.67 20.08
N HIS A 418 25.41 -31.76 19.44
CA HIS A 418 24.30 -32.61 19.91
C HIS A 418 24.66 -34.12 19.89
N GLN A 419 25.31 -34.59 18.84
CA GLN A 419 25.75 -36.00 18.75
C GLN A 419 26.83 -36.32 19.78
N LYS A 420 27.78 -35.38 20.03
CA LYS A 420 28.77 -35.50 21.10
C LYS A 420 28.08 -35.59 22.46
N LEU A 421 27.13 -34.68 22.75
CA LEU A 421 26.37 -34.68 24.01
C LEU A 421 25.57 -35.97 24.19
N VAL A 422 24.94 -36.49 23.14
CA VAL A 422 24.22 -37.78 23.18
C VAL A 422 25.19 -38.95 23.44
N LYS A 423 26.38 -38.96 22.82
CA LYS A 423 27.41 -39.97 23.07
C LYS A 423 27.96 -39.90 24.49
N GLU A 424 28.31 -38.73 24.98
CA GLU A 424 28.74 -38.51 26.37
C GLU A 424 27.65 -38.93 27.36
N SER A 425 26.40 -38.59 27.11
CA SER A 425 25.27 -39.02 27.93
C SER A 425 25.09 -40.54 27.90
N ALA A 426 25.27 -41.17 26.73
CA ALA A 426 25.21 -42.62 26.58
C ALA A 426 26.38 -43.30 27.29
N GLU A 427 27.59 -42.71 27.25
CA GLU A 427 28.77 -43.20 27.99
C GLU A 427 28.57 -43.08 29.51
N MET A 428 27.97 -42.02 30.02
CA MET A 428 27.60 -41.86 31.42
C MET A 428 26.61 -42.94 31.90
N LEU A 429 25.75 -43.41 30.99
CA LEU A 429 24.78 -44.46 31.25
C LEU A 429 25.37 -45.87 31.05
N SER A 430 26.56 -45.99 30.42
CA SER A 430 27.22 -47.25 30.19
C SER A 430 27.71 -47.84 31.54
N GLY A 431 27.05 -48.89 31.99
CA GLY A 431 27.31 -49.50 33.32
C GLY A 431 26.24 -49.22 34.36
N ALA A 432 25.29 -48.37 34.11
CA ALA A 432 24.12 -48.21 34.96
C ALA A 432 23.16 -49.39 34.80
N ALA A 433 22.74 -50.00 35.87
CA ALA A 433 21.67 -51.02 35.83
C ALA A 433 20.38 -50.37 35.35
N PRO A 434 19.58 -51.07 34.51
CA PRO A 434 18.31 -50.50 34.04
C PRO A 434 17.41 -50.24 35.27
N MET A 435 17.23 -48.97 35.61
CA MET A 435 16.30 -48.54 36.64
C MET A 435 14.88 -48.69 36.11
N LEU A 436 14.20 -49.68 36.64
CA LEU A 436 12.77 -49.86 36.44
C LEU A 436 12.01 -48.95 37.40
N TYR A 437 11.44 -47.92 36.85
CA TYR A 437 10.33 -47.13 37.40
C TYR A 437 10.44 -46.37 38.72
N ALA A 438 10.08 -45.10 38.65
CA ALA A 438 9.27 -44.34 39.58
C ALA A 438 9.95 -43.54 40.69
N GLU A 439 10.79 -42.56 40.37
CA GLU A 439 10.97 -41.40 41.26
C GLU A 439 10.96 -40.01 40.54
N SER A 440 10.61 -39.96 39.27
CA SER A 440 10.76 -38.73 38.48
C SER A 440 9.48 -37.88 38.26
N MET A 441 8.37 -38.20 38.92
CA MET A 441 7.11 -37.49 38.71
C MET A 441 6.83 -36.35 39.69
N GLU A 442 7.51 -36.28 40.83
CA GLU A 442 7.26 -35.24 41.84
C GLU A 442 8.04 -33.93 41.65
N GLN A 443 9.11 -33.92 40.84
CA GLN A 443 9.93 -32.72 40.62
C GLN A 443 9.46 -31.81 39.48
N ARG A 444 8.38 -32.15 38.78
CA ARG A 444 7.85 -31.34 37.66
C ARG A 444 6.76 -30.32 38.01
N ALA A 445 6.35 -30.23 39.27
CA ALA A 445 5.21 -29.38 39.68
C ALA A 445 5.60 -27.99 40.21
N GLU A 446 6.86 -27.69 40.41
CA GLU A 446 7.29 -26.38 40.90
C GLU A 446 8.05 -25.61 39.83
N GLY A 447 7.36 -24.81 39.02
CA GLY A 447 8.07 -23.92 38.09
C GLY A 447 7.28 -23.21 37.04
N THR A 448 5.99 -22.93 37.24
CA THR A 448 5.27 -22.02 36.33
C THR A 448 4.88 -20.71 37.02
N GLY A 449 5.87 -19.94 37.41
CA GLY A 449 5.69 -18.54 37.74
C GLY A 449 5.57 -17.73 36.46
N LYS A 450 4.35 -17.27 36.13
CA LYS A 450 4.16 -16.30 35.07
C LYS A 450 4.91 -15.01 35.40
N LYS A 451 6.03 -14.75 34.74
CA LYS A 451 6.62 -13.42 34.70
C LYS A 451 5.71 -12.52 33.85
N VAL A 452 5.01 -11.60 34.50
CA VAL A 452 4.38 -10.49 33.82
C VAL A 452 5.50 -9.57 33.33
N VAL A 453 5.77 -9.60 32.04
CA VAL A 453 6.68 -8.64 31.41
C VAL A 453 5.88 -7.36 31.21
N SER A 454 6.19 -6.34 32.01
CA SER A 454 5.68 -4.97 31.76
C SER A 454 6.21 -4.52 30.39
N MET A 455 5.30 -4.14 29.49
CA MET A 455 5.70 -3.54 28.22
C MET A 455 6.48 -2.24 28.49
N PRO A 456 7.68 -2.08 27.93
CA PRO A 456 8.41 -0.82 28.07
C PRO A 456 7.63 0.28 27.37
N ILE A 457 7.50 1.42 28.05
CA ILE A 457 7.01 2.66 27.46
C ILE A 457 7.99 3.04 26.36
N ARG A 458 7.53 3.00 25.11
CA ARG A 458 8.34 3.37 23.95
C ARG A 458 8.66 4.86 24.00
N THR A 459 9.91 5.19 24.24
CA THR A 459 10.47 6.50 23.92
C THR A 459 10.49 6.64 22.40
N LYS A 460 10.28 7.87 21.91
CA LYS A 460 10.18 8.22 20.47
C LYS A 460 11.52 8.19 19.73
N GLU A 461 12.39 7.24 20.05
CA GLU A 461 13.69 7.09 19.42
C GLU A 461 13.61 6.17 18.20
N GLU A 462 14.58 6.26 17.33
CA GLU A 462 14.69 5.56 16.06
C GLU A 462 14.12 4.14 16.09
N ARG A 463 13.21 3.85 15.18
CA ARG A 463 12.75 2.47 14.99
C ARG A 463 13.84 1.70 14.29
N THR A 464 14.45 0.76 14.99
CA THR A 464 15.33 -0.22 14.39
C THR A 464 14.50 -1.35 13.80
N ILE A 465 14.90 -1.84 12.64
CA ILE A 465 14.31 -3.03 12.02
C ILE A 465 15.31 -4.17 12.15
N GLU A 466 14.86 -5.30 12.64
CA GLU A 466 15.67 -6.50 12.64
C GLU A 466 15.83 -7.01 11.19
N ASP A 467 17.06 -7.12 10.72
CA ASP A 467 17.35 -7.68 9.39
C ASP A 467 17.21 -9.22 9.49
N PRO A 468 16.28 -9.84 8.73
CA PRO A 468 16.17 -11.29 8.71
C PRO A 468 17.39 -11.96 8.07
N PHE A 469 18.24 -11.20 7.35
CA PHE A 469 19.46 -11.69 6.72
C PHE A 469 20.71 -11.45 7.56
N ASP A 470 20.58 -10.89 8.75
CA ASP A 470 21.64 -10.84 9.72
C ASP A 470 21.77 -12.23 10.38
N VAL A 471 22.82 -12.94 10.05
CA VAL A 471 23.03 -14.31 10.45
C VAL A 471 24.04 -14.42 11.58
N ASP A 472 23.76 -15.29 12.53
CA ASP A 472 24.59 -15.53 13.72
C ASP A 472 25.75 -16.49 13.43
N HIS A 473 25.65 -17.31 12.37
CA HIS A 473 26.60 -18.39 12.08
C HIS A 473 27.03 -18.41 10.62
N TYR A 474 28.29 -18.73 10.36
CA TYR A 474 28.77 -18.97 9.00
C TYR A 474 28.23 -20.29 8.43
N ALA A 475 28.09 -20.36 7.12
CA ALA A 475 27.57 -21.55 6.44
C ALA A 475 28.51 -22.76 6.51
N ASP A 476 29.84 -22.53 6.53
CA ASP A 476 30.87 -23.56 6.63
C ASP A 476 32.20 -22.97 7.15
N THR A 477 33.16 -23.86 7.37
CA THR A 477 34.52 -23.49 7.81
C THR A 477 35.25 -22.58 6.81
N ALA A 478 34.98 -22.73 5.52
CA ALA A 478 35.60 -21.87 4.50
C ALA A 478 35.08 -20.43 4.59
N ALA A 479 33.77 -20.25 4.78
CA ALA A 479 33.16 -18.93 4.99
C ALA A 479 33.64 -18.31 6.31
N ALA A 480 33.72 -19.12 7.37
CA ALA A 480 34.25 -18.72 8.67
C ALA A 480 35.71 -18.26 8.58
N TRP A 481 36.51 -18.96 7.76
CA TRP A 481 37.91 -18.58 7.52
C TRP A 481 38.03 -17.29 6.76
N VAL A 482 37.16 -17.02 5.79
CA VAL A 482 37.09 -15.72 5.09
C VAL A 482 36.80 -14.59 6.09
N GLY A 483 35.76 -14.75 6.92
CA GLY A 483 35.43 -13.77 7.95
C GLY A 483 36.54 -13.51 8.97
N PHE A 484 37.25 -14.57 9.37
CA PHE A 484 38.44 -14.45 10.21
C PHE A 484 39.56 -13.65 9.51
N CYS A 485 39.84 -13.93 8.24
CA CYS A 485 40.85 -13.24 7.46
C CYS A 485 40.48 -11.77 7.14
N GLU A 486 39.21 -11.42 7.04
CA GLU A 486 38.75 -10.03 6.89
C GLU A 486 39.19 -9.16 8.08
N ILE A 487 39.23 -9.72 9.28
CA ILE A 487 39.59 -9.01 10.51
C ILE A 487 41.11 -9.05 10.74
N THR A 488 41.73 -10.21 10.55
CA THR A 488 43.15 -10.41 10.84
C THR A 488 44.07 -9.97 9.71
N GLY A 489 43.55 -9.83 8.48
CA GLY A 489 44.32 -9.78 7.25
C GLY A 489 44.80 -11.18 6.82
N PRO A 490 45.57 -11.29 5.71
CA PRO A 490 46.11 -12.55 5.25
C PRO A 490 47.01 -13.18 6.31
N VAL A 491 46.63 -14.37 6.78
CA VAL A 491 47.36 -15.10 7.83
C VAL A 491 48.15 -16.22 7.19
N MET A 492 49.46 -16.26 7.49
CA MET A 492 50.30 -17.40 7.16
C MET A 492 50.42 -18.31 8.40
N MET A 493 49.74 -19.43 8.36
CA MET A 493 49.78 -20.50 9.35
C MET A 493 50.31 -21.79 8.74
N GLU A 494 50.94 -22.62 9.56
CA GLU A 494 51.28 -23.99 9.18
C GLU A 494 50.01 -24.84 9.02
N ALA A 495 50.04 -25.87 8.19
CA ALA A 495 48.88 -26.71 7.90
C ALA A 495 48.28 -27.39 9.16
N GLY A 496 49.10 -27.57 10.21
CA GLY A 496 48.65 -28.08 11.52
C GLY A 496 47.85 -27.03 12.27
N GLU A 497 48.42 -25.86 12.44
CA GLU A 497 47.79 -24.71 13.13
C GLU A 497 46.45 -24.31 12.49
N ARG A 498 46.39 -24.32 11.18
CA ARG A 498 45.16 -24.05 10.47
C ARG A 498 44.06 -25.06 10.80
N ARG A 499 44.39 -26.34 10.86
CA ARG A 499 43.43 -27.39 11.23
C ARG A 499 42.92 -27.21 12.66
N ASP A 500 43.81 -26.83 13.57
CA ASP A 500 43.42 -26.57 14.97
C ASP A 500 42.45 -25.40 15.08
N VAL A 501 42.65 -24.33 14.29
CA VAL A 501 41.73 -23.17 14.22
C VAL A 501 40.40 -23.56 13.56
N GLU A 502 40.43 -24.34 12.48
CA GLU A 502 39.21 -24.83 11.83
C GLU A 502 38.41 -25.74 12.78
N HIS A 503 39.09 -26.56 13.58
CA HIS A 503 38.45 -27.38 14.63
C HIS A 503 37.80 -26.50 15.70
N LEU A 504 38.47 -25.43 16.13
CA LEU A 504 37.94 -24.47 17.09
C LEU A 504 36.70 -23.76 16.57
N PHE A 505 36.67 -23.39 15.27
CA PHE A 505 35.49 -22.82 14.66
C PHE A 505 34.30 -23.78 14.70
N LEU A 506 34.53 -25.06 14.45
CA LEU A 506 33.50 -26.12 14.54
C LEU A 506 33.01 -26.36 15.97
N GLU A 507 33.91 -26.32 16.95
CA GLU A 507 33.54 -26.44 18.36
C GLU A 507 32.60 -25.36 18.86
N HIS A 508 32.68 -24.17 18.22
CA HIS A 508 31.82 -23.03 18.51
C HIS A 508 30.73 -22.81 17.43
N ASP A 509 30.31 -23.89 16.76
CA ASP A 509 29.20 -23.90 15.79
C ASP A 509 29.34 -22.84 14.67
N LEU A 510 30.56 -22.47 14.28
CA LEU A 510 30.84 -21.44 13.30
C LEU A 510 30.25 -20.06 13.66
N SER A 511 30.09 -19.77 14.95
CA SER A 511 29.52 -18.52 15.46
C SER A 511 30.31 -17.31 14.99
N LYS A 512 29.65 -16.33 14.36
CA LYS A 512 30.27 -15.09 13.89
C LYS A 512 30.84 -14.26 15.02
N ASP A 513 30.16 -14.20 16.16
CA ASP A 513 30.63 -13.46 17.32
C ASP A 513 31.89 -14.07 17.89
N PHE A 514 31.90 -15.41 18.05
CA PHE A 514 33.10 -16.11 18.51
C PHE A 514 34.29 -15.89 17.56
N ILE A 515 34.07 -16.07 16.25
CA ILE A 515 35.13 -15.93 15.23
C ILE A 515 35.66 -14.51 15.18
N ARG A 516 34.77 -13.51 15.31
CA ARG A 516 35.16 -12.11 15.40
C ARG A 516 36.05 -11.83 16.62
N ASP A 517 35.63 -12.26 17.78
CA ASP A 517 36.35 -12.01 19.02
C ASP A 517 37.70 -12.73 19.02
N PHE A 518 37.74 -13.98 18.56
CA PHE A 518 38.97 -14.74 18.37
C PHE A 518 39.91 -14.08 17.32
N ALA A 519 39.37 -13.56 16.22
CA ALA A 519 40.17 -12.85 15.23
C ALA A 519 40.78 -11.56 15.77
N LEU A 520 40.05 -10.83 16.61
CA LEU A 520 40.57 -9.62 17.28
C LEU A 520 41.67 -9.95 18.26
N GLU A 521 41.52 -11.01 19.07
CA GLU A 521 42.53 -11.48 20.00
C GLU A 521 43.79 -11.95 19.26
N TYR A 522 43.62 -12.72 18.19
CA TYR A 522 44.72 -13.19 17.35
C TYR A 522 45.49 -12.04 16.73
N ARG A 523 44.79 -11.04 16.21
CA ARG A 523 45.38 -9.82 15.64
C ARG A 523 46.17 -9.06 16.68
N ALA A 524 45.62 -8.86 17.87
CA ALA A 524 46.30 -8.19 18.98
C ALA A 524 47.58 -8.94 19.40
N TRP A 525 47.53 -10.27 19.46
CA TRP A 525 48.70 -11.11 19.75
C TRP A 525 49.78 -11.00 18.66
N CYS A 526 49.38 -11.00 17.37
CA CYS A 526 50.32 -10.78 16.26
C CYS A 526 51.00 -9.43 16.33
N GLU A 527 50.23 -8.35 16.65
CA GLU A 527 50.79 -7.01 16.83
C GLU A 527 51.78 -6.91 18.00
N GLN A 528 51.47 -7.57 19.10
CA GLN A 528 52.35 -7.66 20.27
C GLN A 528 53.68 -8.39 19.95
N LYS A 529 53.58 -9.52 19.21
CA LYS A 529 54.80 -10.24 18.73
C LYS A 529 55.66 -9.37 17.80
N ARG A 530 55.02 -8.65 16.86
CA ARG A 530 55.74 -7.75 15.97
C ARG A 530 56.46 -6.61 16.72
N ARG A 531 55.82 -6.05 17.76
CA ARG A 531 56.43 -5.00 18.59
C ARG A 531 57.61 -5.57 19.41
N ALA A 532 57.48 -6.77 19.96
CA ALA A 532 58.55 -7.43 20.68
C ALA A 532 59.76 -7.75 19.77
N ALA A 533 59.53 -8.16 18.53
CA ALA A 533 60.57 -8.43 17.54
C ALA A 533 61.25 -7.16 16.97
N ALA A 534 60.55 -6.02 17.01
CA ALA A 534 61.08 -4.72 16.52
C ALA A 534 61.81 -3.92 17.61
N GLY A 535 61.71 -4.32 18.88
CA GLY A 535 62.32 -3.66 20.04
C GLY A 535 63.53 -4.40 20.62
N GLY A 536 63.97 -5.52 20.04
CA GLY A 536 65.21 -6.23 20.30
C GLY A 536 66.18 -6.04 19.12
#